data_88d685b14929def36c77cc99fb09f589
#
_entry.id   88d685b14929def36c77cc99fb09f589
#
_cell.length_a   1.000
_cell.length_b   1.000
_cell.length_c   1.000
_cell.angle_alpha   90.00
_cell.angle_beta   90.00
_cell.angle_gamma   90.00
#
_symmetry.space_group_name_H-M   'P 1'
#
loop_
_entity.id
_entity.type
_entity.pdbx_description
1 polymer ?
#
loop_
_entity_poly.entity_id
_entity_poly.type
_entity_poly.pdbx_seq_one_letter_code
_entity_poly.pdbx_strand_id
1 'polypeptide(L)'
;MKKTLNPIDFDHRRKQFLNKIKKGIAVFPSAPEQIRNNDVHHEYRQDSNFYYLSGFEEPNSILLFDTSSKTPFQMFVHPKDATKELWEGKITGPEGAKRLYGADAAFSSIDSKLFDDAFIHALMNAEALYYRVGIHEEWDRRIFSLMKRAVRQLGRTGRGMWPIHDPIEILGEMRLIKTKSEA
;
A
#
# COMPACT_ATOMS: atom_id res chain seq x y z
N MET A 1 -36.90 2.06 8.90
CA MET A 1 -35.73 2.85 9.26
C MET A 1 -34.50 2.14 8.69
N LYS A 2 -33.85 2.68 7.65
CA LYS A 2 -32.54 2.16 7.19
C LYS A 2 -31.51 2.54 8.24
N LYS A 3 -30.91 1.56 8.93
CA LYS A 3 -29.70 1.79 9.74
C LYS A 3 -28.63 2.34 8.78
N THR A 4 -28.36 3.63 8.88
CA THR A 4 -27.15 4.21 8.28
C THR A 4 -25.98 3.61 9.03
N LEU A 5 -25.34 2.61 8.42
CA LEU A 5 -24.03 2.12 8.88
C LEU A 5 -23.09 3.34 8.87
N ASN A 6 -22.49 3.65 10.00
CA ASN A 6 -21.45 4.67 10.04
C ASN A 6 -20.35 4.28 9.02
N PRO A 7 -19.90 5.22 8.19
CA PRO A 7 -18.85 4.92 7.22
C PRO A 7 -17.61 4.42 7.97
N ILE A 8 -16.93 3.43 7.38
CA ILE A 8 -15.67 2.91 7.90
C ILE A 8 -14.64 4.05 7.93
N ASP A 9 -14.04 4.27 9.09
CA ASP A 9 -13.03 5.32 9.28
C ASP A 9 -11.62 4.78 8.93
N PHE A 10 -11.30 4.80 7.64
CA PHE A 10 -9.99 4.37 7.15
C PHE A 10 -8.85 5.29 7.62
N ASP A 11 -9.11 6.57 7.84
CA ASP A 11 -8.10 7.51 8.33
C ASP A 11 -7.67 7.15 9.76
N HIS A 12 -8.62 6.84 10.62
CA HIS A 12 -8.33 6.37 11.98
C HIS A 12 -7.48 5.10 11.97
N ARG A 13 -7.82 4.12 11.11
CA ARG A 13 -7.04 2.88 10.97
C ARG A 13 -5.60 3.16 10.52
N ARG A 14 -5.40 4.04 9.54
CA ARG A 14 -4.07 4.42 9.08
C ARG A 14 -3.25 5.08 10.16
N LYS A 15 -3.83 6.00 10.92
CA LYS A 15 -3.17 6.67 12.05
C LYS A 15 -2.76 5.66 13.13
N GLN A 16 -3.64 4.73 13.47
CA GLN A 16 -3.31 3.65 14.41
C GLN A 16 -2.16 2.78 13.90
N PHE A 17 -2.19 2.39 12.62
CA PHE A 17 -1.15 1.59 12.00
C PHE A 17 0.20 2.32 11.99
N LEU A 18 0.25 3.58 11.56
CA LEU A 18 1.46 4.40 11.57
C LEU A 18 2.07 4.54 12.98
N ASN A 19 1.23 4.70 13.99
CA ASN A 19 1.71 4.75 15.40
C ASN A 19 2.34 3.42 15.85
N LYS A 20 1.86 2.29 15.34
CA LYS A 20 2.38 0.96 15.72
C LYS A 20 3.68 0.61 15.01
N ILE A 21 3.88 1.02 13.76
CA ILE A 21 5.13 0.76 13.01
C ILE A 21 6.27 1.72 13.40
N LYS A 22 6.01 2.68 14.28
CA LYS A 22 6.99 3.64 14.85
C LYS A 22 7.86 4.30 13.76
N LYS A 23 9.19 4.07 13.79
CA LYS A 23 10.16 4.61 12.82
C LYS A 23 10.35 3.67 11.62
N GLY A 24 9.29 3.08 11.16
CA GLY A 24 9.30 2.12 10.06
C GLY A 24 8.64 2.66 8.80
N ILE A 25 8.82 1.90 7.73
CA ILE A 25 8.03 2.00 6.52
C ILE A 25 7.23 0.71 6.32
N ALA A 26 6.07 0.79 5.65
CA ALA A 26 5.30 -0.39 5.30
C ALA A 26 4.87 -0.34 3.84
N VAL A 27 4.86 -1.50 3.18
CA VAL A 27 4.44 -1.65 1.78
C VAL A 27 3.36 -2.71 1.68
N PHE A 28 2.28 -2.35 1.01
CA PHE A 28 1.19 -3.27 0.67
C PHE A 28 0.93 -3.18 -0.83
N PRO A 29 1.33 -4.19 -1.62
CA PRO A 29 0.86 -4.33 -2.99
C PRO A 29 -0.61 -4.72 -3.01
N SER A 30 -1.34 -4.29 -4.03
CA SER A 30 -2.69 -4.79 -4.31
C SER A 30 -2.65 -6.28 -4.67
N ALA A 31 -3.78 -6.97 -4.50
CA ALA A 31 -3.93 -8.31 -5.04
C ALA A 31 -3.70 -8.30 -6.57
N PRO A 32 -3.09 -9.35 -7.14
CA PRO A 32 -2.99 -9.49 -8.58
C PRO A 32 -4.36 -9.81 -9.18
N GLU A 33 -4.59 -9.36 -10.41
CA GLU A 33 -5.73 -9.81 -11.20
C GLU A 33 -5.52 -11.29 -11.57
N GLN A 34 -6.57 -12.09 -11.43
CA GLN A 34 -6.52 -13.52 -11.75
C GLN A 34 -7.23 -13.79 -13.07
N ILE A 35 -6.51 -14.38 -14.01
CA ILE A 35 -7.05 -14.83 -15.30
C ILE A 35 -7.84 -16.11 -15.06
N ARG A 36 -9.09 -16.13 -15.52
CA ARG A 36 -9.96 -17.31 -15.49
C ARG A 36 -9.76 -18.19 -16.72
N ASN A 37 -9.79 -17.56 -17.90
CA ASN A 37 -9.64 -18.25 -19.19
C ASN A 37 -9.33 -17.23 -20.30
N ASN A 38 -8.26 -17.42 -21.06
CA ASN A 38 -7.78 -16.53 -22.12
C ASN A 38 -7.71 -15.06 -21.66
N ASP A 39 -8.67 -14.24 -22.11
CA ASP A 39 -8.81 -12.82 -21.82
C ASP A 39 -9.87 -12.49 -20.75
N VAL A 40 -10.52 -13.54 -20.17
CA VAL A 40 -11.54 -13.37 -19.15
C VAL A 40 -10.91 -13.44 -17.77
N HIS A 41 -11.09 -12.39 -16.96
CA HIS A 41 -10.62 -12.32 -15.60
C HIS A 41 -11.70 -12.79 -14.61
N HIS A 42 -11.29 -13.30 -13.45
CA HIS A 42 -12.18 -13.45 -12.31
C HIS A 42 -12.61 -12.07 -11.81
N GLU A 43 -13.74 -12.00 -11.11
CA GLU A 43 -14.12 -10.80 -10.38
C GLU A 43 -12.97 -10.41 -9.43
N TYR A 44 -12.51 -9.15 -9.56
CA TYR A 44 -11.37 -8.68 -8.78
C TYR A 44 -11.72 -8.56 -7.31
N ARG A 45 -10.90 -9.15 -6.46
CA ARG A 45 -11.00 -9.01 -5.02
C ARG A 45 -9.67 -8.50 -4.46
N GLN A 46 -9.73 -7.36 -3.82
CA GLN A 46 -8.57 -6.74 -3.19
C GLN A 46 -8.03 -7.57 -2.02
N ASP A 47 -6.72 -7.47 -1.77
CA ASP A 47 -6.11 -7.99 -0.54
C ASP A 47 -6.78 -7.39 0.70
N SER A 48 -7.08 -8.25 1.68
CA SER A 48 -7.84 -7.83 2.86
C SER A 48 -7.10 -6.81 3.74
N ASN A 49 -5.77 -6.83 3.77
CA ASN A 49 -4.98 -5.87 4.55
C ASN A 49 -4.87 -4.53 3.82
N PHE A 50 -4.66 -4.60 2.50
CA PHE A 50 -4.69 -3.44 1.63
C PHE A 50 -6.02 -2.69 1.76
N TYR A 51 -7.14 -3.42 1.59
CA TYR A 51 -8.49 -2.85 1.71
C TYR A 51 -8.75 -2.30 3.12
N TYR A 52 -8.35 -3.02 4.17
CA TYR A 52 -8.53 -2.60 5.56
C TYR A 52 -7.95 -1.23 5.87
N LEU A 53 -6.81 -0.91 5.24
CA LEU A 53 -6.10 0.36 5.44
C LEU A 53 -6.55 1.47 4.48
N SER A 54 -7.01 1.13 3.27
CA SER A 54 -7.27 2.12 2.22
C SER A 54 -8.72 2.25 1.81
N GLY A 55 -9.51 1.17 1.87
CA GLY A 55 -10.82 1.09 1.24
C GLY A 55 -10.79 1.07 -0.29
N PHE A 56 -9.59 0.95 -0.89
CA PHE A 56 -9.39 1.05 -2.33
C PHE A 56 -9.45 -0.34 -2.98
N GLU A 57 -10.22 -0.49 -4.05
CA GLU A 57 -10.54 -1.79 -4.66
C GLU A 57 -9.96 -1.99 -6.06
N GLU A 58 -9.25 -0.98 -6.61
CA GLU A 58 -8.66 -1.14 -7.94
C GLU A 58 -7.34 -1.92 -7.89
N PRO A 59 -7.06 -2.77 -8.89
CA PRO A 59 -5.81 -3.52 -9.01
C PRO A 59 -4.62 -2.62 -9.37
N ASN A 60 -3.45 -3.23 -9.52
CA ASN A 60 -2.21 -2.58 -9.97
C ASN A 60 -1.84 -1.35 -9.14
N SER A 61 -2.05 -1.44 -7.82
CA SER A 61 -1.89 -0.36 -6.87
C SER A 61 -0.95 -0.75 -5.73
N ILE A 62 -0.36 0.26 -5.08
CA ILE A 62 0.57 0.05 -3.97
C ILE A 62 0.27 1.10 -2.90
N LEU A 63 0.28 0.67 -1.64
CA LEU A 63 0.32 1.58 -0.49
C LEU A 63 1.73 1.62 0.06
N LEU A 64 2.24 2.80 0.29
CA LEU A 64 3.49 3.06 1.01
C LEU A 64 3.18 3.91 2.23
N PHE A 65 3.54 3.40 3.40
CA PHE A 65 3.51 4.13 4.66
C PHE A 65 4.93 4.49 5.08
N ASP A 66 5.15 5.76 5.41
CA ASP A 66 6.45 6.27 5.83
C ASP A 66 6.28 7.19 7.04
N THR A 67 6.68 6.70 8.22
CA THR A 67 6.54 7.44 9.48
C THR A 67 7.45 8.66 9.60
N SER A 68 8.46 8.78 8.73
CA SER A 68 9.39 9.91 8.70
C SER A 68 8.97 11.03 7.75
N SER A 69 8.02 10.74 6.86
CA SER A 69 7.58 11.66 5.82
C SER A 69 6.53 12.67 6.31
N LYS A 70 6.50 13.84 5.67
CA LYS A 70 5.37 14.79 5.80
C LYS A 70 4.10 14.29 5.11
N THR A 71 4.24 13.31 4.21
CA THR A 71 3.15 12.61 3.52
C THR A 71 3.20 11.13 3.87
N PRO A 72 2.81 10.75 5.11
CA PRO A 72 3.03 9.42 5.66
C PRO A 72 2.24 8.31 4.96
N PHE A 73 1.14 8.64 4.29
CA PHE A 73 0.35 7.69 3.51
C PHE A 73 0.36 8.05 2.04
N GLN A 74 1.06 7.24 1.25
CA GLN A 74 1.21 7.43 -0.19
C GLN A 74 0.54 6.29 -0.94
N MET A 75 -0.12 6.62 -2.04
CA MET A 75 -0.74 5.66 -2.95
C MET A 75 -0.11 5.75 -4.34
N PHE A 76 0.22 4.60 -4.91
CA PHE A 76 0.59 4.46 -6.32
C PHE A 76 -0.55 3.71 -6.99
N VAL A 77 -1.25 4.38 -7.91
CA VAL A 77 -2.48 3.87 -8.52
C VAL A 77 -2.45 4.04 -10.02
N HIS A 78 -3.25 3.26 -10.74
CA HIS A 78 -3.34 3.38 -12.19
C HIS A 78 -3.79 4.81 -12.56
N PRO A 79 -3.11 5.51 -13.49
CA PRO A 79 -3.54 6.82 -13.94
C PRO A 79 -4.87 6.70 -14.70
N LYS A 80 -5.62 7.79 -14.76
CA LYS A 80 -6.84 7.84 -15.56
C LYS A 80 -6.51 7.58 -17.02
N ASP A 81 -7.29 6.71 -17.64
CA ASP A 81 -7.22 6.38 -19.06
C ASP A 81 -8.65 6.32 -19.61
N ALA A 82 -9.01 7.35 -20.40
CA ALA A 82 -10.35 7.48 -20.96
C ALA A 82 -10.74 6.29 -21.87
N THR A 83 -9.76 5.66 -22.53
CA THR A 83 -10.00 4.49 -23.37
C THR A 83 -10.32 3.26 -22.54
N LYS A 84 -9.59 3.04 -21.44
CA LYS A 84 -9.86 1.95 -20.50
C LYS A 84 -11.16 2.15 -19.73
N GLU A 85 -11.47 3.38 -19.32
CA GLU A 85 -12.73 3.69 -18.61
C GLU A 85 -13.99 3.30 -19.39
N LEU A 86 -13.92 3.22 -20.73
CA LEU A 86 -15.04 2.77 -21.58
C LEU A 86 -15.33 1.26 -21.43
N TRP A 87 -14.34 0.47 -21.09
CA TRP A 87 -14.42 -1.00 -21.04
C TRP A 87 -14.36 -1.56 -19.61
N GLU A 88 -13.56 -0.98 -18.76
CA GLU A 88 -13.27 -1.48 -17.41
C GLU A 88 -14.01 -0.69 -16.31
N GLY A 89 -14.70 0.40 -16.69
CA GLY A 89 -15.36 1.27 -15.74
C GLY A 89 -14.45 2.40 -15.25
N LYS A 90 -14.95 3.16 -14.30
CA LYS A 90 -14.33 4.40 -13.84
C LYS A 90 -13.02 4.14 -13.07
N ILE A 91 -11.92 4.72 -13.52
CA ILE A 91 -10.60 4.66 -12.89
C ILE A 91 -10.42 5.87 -11.97
N THR A 92 -10.05 5.63 -10.71
CA THR A 92 -9.89 6.69 -9.70
C THR A 92 -8.76 7.66 -10.03
N GLY A 93 -7.61 7.14 -10.43
CA GLY A 93 -6.40 7.90 -10.69
C GLY A 93 -5.78 8.57 -9.47
N PRO A 94 -4.57 9.16 -9.58
CA PRO A 94 -3.87 9.77 -8.43
C PRO A 94 -4.65 10.88 -7.74
N GLU A 95 -5.29 11.78 -8.49
CA GLU A 95 -6.09 12.87 -7.91
C GLU A 95 -7.33 12.34 -7.15
N GLY A 96 -7.96 11.27 -7.70
CA GLY A 96 -9.05 10.60 -7.01
C GLY A 96 -8.58 9.90 -5.73
N ALA A 97 -7.41 9.28 -5.74
CA ALA A 97 -6.81 8.63 -4.56
C ALA A 97 -6.61 9.64 -3.40
N LYS A 98 -6.11 10.83 -3.69
CA LYS A 98 -6.01 11.91 -2.69
C LYS A 98 -7.38 12.35 -2.17
N ARG A 99 -8.30 12.64 -3.08
CA ARG A 99 -9.58 13.27 -2.72
C ARG A 99 -10.55 12.30 -2.04
N LEU A 100 -10.63 11.04 -2.49
CA LEU A 100 -11.66 10.08 -2.06
C LEU A 100 -11.15 9.10 -1.01
N TYR A 101 -9.85 8.78 -1.03
CA TYR A 101 -9.25 7.78 -0.15
C TYR A 101 -8.27 8.37 0.87
N GLY A 102 -8.08 9.70 0.84
CA GLY A 102 -7.29 10.42 1.83
C GLY A 102 -5.79 10.12 1.77
N ALA A 103 -5.26 9.84 0.57
CA ALA A 103 -3.82 9.75 0.40
C ALA A 103 -3.18 11.12 0.57
N ASP A 104 -2.12 11.22 1.37
CA ASP A 104 -1.35 12.45 1.53
C ASP A 104 -0.62 12.81 0.24
N ALA A 105 -0.15 11.79 -0.48
CA ALA A 105 0.39 11.90 -1.83
C ALA A 105 -0.06 10.71 -2.68
N ALA A 106 -0.24 10.92 -3.98
CA ALA A 106 -0.58 9.84 -4.90
C ALA A 106 0.12 10.03 -6.24
N PHE A 107 0.55 8.90 -6.81
CA PHE A 107 1.38 8.84 -8.02
C PHE A 107 0.85 7.78 -8.98
N SER A 108 1.32 7.84 -10.22
CA SER A 108 1.05 6.79 -11.22
C SER A 108 1.80 5.51 -10.87
N SER A 109 1.10 4.36 -10.88
CA SER A 109 1.72 3.04 -10.71
C SER A 109 2.37 2.49 -11.98
N ILE A 110 2.07 3.06 -13.14
CA ILE A 110 2.69 2.66 -14.43
C ILE A 110 4.17 3.02 -14.45
N ASP A 111 4.54 4.18 -13.91
CA ASP A 111 5.94 4.53 -13.77
C ASP A 111 6.51 3.87 -12.52
N SER A 112 7.09 2.70 -12.72
CA SER A 112 7.72 1.92 -11.65
C SER A 112 8.81 2.67 -10.89
N LYS A 113 9.47 3.64 -11.54
CA LYS A 113 10.54 4.44 -10.94
C LYS A 113 10.01 5.35 -9.82
N LEU A 114 8.80 5.87 -9.93
CA LEU A 114 8.20 6.70 -8.89
C LEU A 114 8.09 5.97 -7.56
N PHE A 115 7.62 4.71 -7.59
CA PHE A 115 7.58 3.88 -6.38
C PHE A 115 8.99 3.51 -5.91
N ASP A 116 9.87 3.08 -6.81
CA ASP A 116 11.22 2.63 -6.47
C ASP A 116 12.01 3.73 -5.74
N ASP A 117 11.96 4.96 -6.25
CA ASP A 117 12.67 6.10 -5.68
C ASP A 117 12.04 6.50 -4.33
N ALA A 118 10.71 6.54 -4.24
CA ALA A 118 10.00 6.82 -2.98
C ALA A 118 10.32 5.77 -1.92
N PHE A 119 10.30 4.48 -2.27
CA PHE A 119 10.62 3.38 -1.37
C PHE A 119 12.05 3.46 -0.86
N ILE A 120 13.04 3.65 -1.75
CA ILE A 120 14.45 3.75 -1.36
C ILE A 120 14.65 4.95 -0.43
N HIS A 121 14.08 6.12 -0.78
CA HIS A 121 14.18 7.31 0.06
C HIS A 121 13.59 7.07 1.45
N ALA A 122 12.39 6.50 1.53
CA ALA A 122 11.73 6.18 2.79
C ALA A 122 12.54 5.17 3.62
N LEU A 123 13.03 4.10 2.97
CA LEU A 123 13.79 3.04 3.61
C LEU A 123 15.11 3.57 4.22
N MET A 124 15.80 4.49 3.55
CA MET A 124 17.04 5.07 4.06
C MET A 124 16.84 5.84 5.37
N ASN A 125 15.64 6.37 5.62
CA ASN A 125 15.29 7.10 6.84
C ASN A 125 14.59 6.23 7.89
N ALA A 126 14.26 4.97 7.56
CA ALA A 126 13.53 4.05 8.43
C ALA A 126 14.49 3.17 9.27
N GLU A 127 13.98 2.64 10.38
CA GLU A 127 14.66 1.63 11.18
C GLU A 127 14.26 0.19 10.79
N ALA A 128 13.07 0.00 10.23
CA ALA A 128 12.53 -1.30 9.83
C ALA A 128 11.62 -1.19 8.61
N LEU A 129 11.48 -2.29 7.88
CA LEU A 129 10.51 -2.48 6.81
C LEU A 129 9.41 -3.43 7.32
N TYR A 130 8.15 -3.02 7.17
CA TYR A 130 6.98 -3.86 7.38
C TYR A 130 6.45 -4.32 6.02
N TYR A 131 6.70 -5.58 5.72
CA TYR A 131 6.34 -6.18 4.45
C TYR A 131 6.11 -7.69 4.63
N ARG A 132 5.04 -8.21 4.04
CA ARG A 132 4.70 -9.63 4.12
C ARG A 132 5.42 -10.42 3.02
N VAL A 133 6.55 -11.00 3.36
CA VAL A 133 7.38 -11.83 2.46
C VAL A 133 6.68 -13.19 2.22
N GLY A 134 6.84 -13.71 1.00
CA GLY A 134 6.37 -15.06 0.64
C GLY A 134 4.93 -15.11 0.11
N ILE A 135 4.27 -13.98 -0.09
CA ILE A 135 2.90 -13.93 -0.63
C ILE A 135 2.91 -13.67 -2.14
N HIS A 136 3.79 -12.78 -2.61
CA HIS A 136 3.87 -12.38 -4.00
C HIS A 136 5.32 -12.40 -4.48
N GLU A 137 5.72 -13.45 -5.20
CA GLU A 137 7.11 -13.67 -5.60
C GLU A 137 7.72 -12.49 -6.40
N GLU A 138 6.94 -11.88 -7.29
CA GLU A 138 7.41 -10.71 -8.06
C GLU A 138 7.70 -9.51 -7.17
N TRP A 139 6.84 -9.27 -6.17
CA TRP A 139 7.02 -8.20 -5.21
C TRP A 139 8.18 -8.49 -4.28
N ASP A 140 8.36 -9.74 -3.84
CA ASP A 140 9.51 -10.13 -3.02
C ASP A 140 10.81 -9.82 -3.76
N ARG A 141 10.92 -10.25 -5.01
CA ARG A 141 12.09 -9.96 -5.87
C ARG A 141 12.33 -8.46 -6.02
N ARG A 142 11.27 -7.67 -6.25
CA ARG A 142 11.37 -6.22 -6.39
C ARG A 142 11.84 -5.57 -5.09
N ILE A 143 11.21 -5.85 -3.97
CA ILE A 143 11.52 -5.30 -2.65
C ILE A 143 12.97 -5.60 -2.27
N PHE A 144 13.42 -6.85 -2.39
CA PHE A 144 14.82 -7.21 -2.11
C PHE A 144 15.82 -6.53 -3.04
N SER A 145 15.47 -6.37 -4.32
CA SER A 145 16.30 -5.60 -5.26
C SER A 145 16.44 -4.14 -4.85
N LEU A 146 15.34 -3.51 -4.43
CA LEU A 146 15.33 -2.13 -3.96
C LEU A 146 16.11 -1.97 -2.65
N MET A 147 15.96 -2.89 -1.70
CA MET A 147 16.76 -2.91 -0.47
C MET A 147 18.26 -3.01 -0.77
N LYS A 148 18.65 -3.88 -1.72
CA LYS A 148 20.04 -3.99 -2.17
C LYS A 148 20.56 -2.69 -2.80
N ARG A 149 19.73 -2.00 -3.57
CA ARG A 149 20.07 -0.67 -4.12
C ARG A 149 20.26 0.36 -3.00
N ALA A 150 19.36 0.39 -2.00
CA ALA A 150 19.46 1.28 -0.86
C ALA A 150 20.74 1.04 -0.04
N VAL A 151 21.11 -0.21 0.24
CA VAL A 151 22.37 -0.56 0.92
C VAL A 151 23.58 -0.03 0.15
N ARG A 152 23.59 -0.15 -1.18
CA ARG A 152 24.68 0.38 -2.01
C ARG A 152 24.79 1.91 -1.93
N GLN A 153 23.65 2.62 -1.83
CA GLN A 153 23.66 4.08 -1.68
C GLN A 153 24.15 4.53 -0.31
N LEU A 154 23.95 3.74 0.75
CA LEU A 154 24.48 4.03 2.08
C LEU A 154 26.02 3.91 2.13
N GLY A 155 26.65 3.25 1.17
CA GLY A 155 28.09 3.13 1.05
C GLY A 155 28.72 2.47 2.27
N ARG A 156 29.79 3.10 2.81
CA ARG A 156 30.57 2.56 3.95
C ARG A 156 30.05 2.97 5.34
N THR A 157 28.75 3.25 5.46
CA THR A 157 28.18 3.69 6.76
C THR A 157 28.15 2.59 7.83
N GLY A 158 28.48 1.34 7.46
CA GLY A 158 28.42 0.18 8.37
C GLY A 158 27.00 -0.28 8.70
N ARG A 159 25.97 0.33 8.10
CA ARG A 159 24.58 -0.09 8.26
C ARG A 159 24.30 -1.37 7.46
N GLY A 160 23.80 -2.39 8.14
CA GLY A 160 23.34 -3.63 7.51
C GLY A 160 21.95 -3.50 6.85
N MET A 161 21.41 -4.64 6.43
CA MET A 161 20.03 -4.71 5.93
C MET A 161 19.03 -4.33 7.03
N TRP A 162 17.94 -3.70 6.64
CA TRP A 162 16.82 -3.41 7.55
C TRP A 162 16.13 -4.69 8.00
N PRO A 163 15.74 -4.80 9.27
CA PRO A 163 14.85 -5.88 9.70
C PRO A 163 13.53 -5.80 8.94
N ILE A 164 13.00 -6.95 8.56
CA ILE A 164 11.70 -7.07 7.92
C ILE A 164 10.73 -7.70 8.92
N HIS A 165 9.63 -7.04 9.18
CA HIS A 165 8.54 -7.52 10.04
C HIS A 165 7.30 -7.80 9.21
N ASP A 166 6.57 -8.88 9.53
CA ASP A 166 5.26 -9.11 8.93
C ASP A 166 4.23 -8.18 9.60
N PRO A 167 3.54 -7.30 8.85
CA PRO A 167 2.54 -6.41 9.40
C PRO A 167 1.27 -7.12 9.88
N ILE A 168 1.13 -8.44 9.62
CA ILE A 168 -0.09 -9.21 9.94
C ILE A 168 -0.41 -9.21 11.44
N GLU A 169 0.60 -9.25 12.30
CA GLU A 169 0.42 -9.23 13.75
C GLU A 169 -0.23 -7.91 14.20
N ILE A 170 0.34 -6.79 13.73
CA ILE A 170 -0.20 -5.46 14.01
C ILE A 170 -1.64 -5.32 13.51
N LEU A 171 -1.89 -5.75 12.28
CA LEU A 171 -3.21 -5.66 11.66
C LEU A 171 -4.22 -6.62 12.33
N GLY A 172 -3.76 -7.77 12.81
CA GLY A 172 -4.54 -8.71 13.60
C GLY A 172 -5.02 -8.06 14.91
N GLU A 173 -4.12 -7.48 15.67
CA GLU A 173 -4.45 -6.76 16.89
C GLU A 173 -5.43 -5.61 16.64
N MET A 174 -5.20 -4.81 15.59
CA MET A 174 -6.09 -3.71 15.23
C MET A 174 -7.51 -4.17 14.91
N ARG A 175 -7.66 -5.34 14.27
CA ARG A 175 -8.99 -5.92 13.95
C ARG A 175 -9.74 -6.49 15.15
N LEU A 176 -9.03 -6.87 16.22
CA LEU A 176 -9.65 -7.32 17.46
C LEU A 176 -10.36 -6.18 18.20
N ILE A 177 -9.87 -4.95 18.06
CA ILE A 177 -10.44 -3.76 18.68
C ILE A 177 -11.38 -3.10 17.68
N LYS A 178 -12.65 -3.49 17.72
CA LYS A 178 -13.67 -2.92 16.83
C LYS A 178 -14.09 -1.51 17.27
N THR A 179 -14.22 -0.63 16.31
CA THR A 179 -14.87 0.67 16.53
C THR A 179 -16.39 0.50 16.59
N LYS A 180 -17.11 1.52 17.09
CA LYS A 180 -18.60 1.50 17.13
C LYS A 180 -19.24 1.33 15.74
N SER A 181 -18.52 1.66 14.67
CA SER A 181 -18.98 1.48 13.29
C SER A 181 -18.73 0.09 12.75
N GLU A 182 -17.85 -0.71 13.39
CA GLU A 182 -17.48 -2.07 13.01
C GLU A 182 -18.18 -3.13 13.88
N ALA A 183 -18.82 -2.73 14.95
CA ALA A 183 -19.63 -3.55 15.85
C ALA A 183 -21.10 -3.50 15.46
#